data_e5a44de64bcfc37acf96de58d1f066a3
#
_entry.id   e5a44de64bcfc37acf96de58d1f066a3
#
_cell.length_a   1.000
_cell.length_b   1.000
_cell.length_c   1.000
_cell.angle_alpha   90.00
_cell.angle_beta   90.00
_cell.angle_gamma   90.00
#
_symmetry.space_group_name_H-M   'P 1'
#
loop_
_entity.id
_entity.type
_entity.pdbx_description
1 polymer ?
#
loop_
_entity_poly.entity_id
_entity_poly.type
_entity_poly.pdbx_seq_one_letter_code
_entity_poly.pdbx_strand_id
1 'polypeptide(L)'
;DVVALAMAPLNAATPMPRPIHLLGVGSVRDIWNGVAKGIDTFDCVNPTRLARHGSAYIRPGLGETDNGREFINIKNARFREDSTPLDPECDCATCTSVSRAYLHHLVKAGELNAVSLLAVHNVRFMNRLLEDVRAAIDNDDYAARRAYWIDG
;
A
#
# COMPACT_ATOMS: atom_id res chain seq x y z
N ASP A 1 -7.86 -19.17 11.72
CA ASP A 1 -6.96 -18.42 10.85
C ASP A 1 -6.16 -19.37 9.97
N VAL A 2 -6.50 -19.42 8.66
CA VAL A 2 -5.94 -20.37 7.68
C VAL A 2 -4.42 -20.20 7.52
N VAL A 3 -3.91 -18.98 7.59
CA VAL A 3 -2.47 -18.69 7.46
C VAL A 3 -1.70 -19.27 8.65
N ALA A 4 -2.16 -19.06 9.88
CA ALA A 4 -1.52 -19.62 11.07
C ALA A 4 -1.53 -21.16 11.06
N LEU A 5 -2.61 -21.77 10.57
CA LEU A 5 -2.72 -23.23 10.48
C LEU A 5 -1.77 -23.82 9.42
N ALA A 6 -1.58 -23.13 8.30
CA ALA A 6 -0.67 -23.54 7.23
C ALA A 6 0.81 -23.37 7.62
N MET A 7 1.11 -22.35 8.45
CA MET A 7 2.48 -22.01 8.86
C MET A 7 3.04 -22.90 9.95
N ALA A 8 2.21 -23.40 10.87
CA ALA A 8 2.63 -24.20 12.02
C ALA A 8 3.49 -25.45 11.64
N PRO A 9 3.13 -26.27 10.64
CA PRO A 9 3.94 -27.42 10.26
C PRO A 9 5.21 -27.07 9.48
N LEU A 10 5.24 -25.93 8.78
CA LEU A 10 6.42 -25.50 8.01
C LEU A 10 7.56 -25.03 8.93
N ASN A 11 7.23 -24.34 10.02
CA ASN A 11 8.20 -23.85 11.00
C ASN A 11 8.73 -24.94 11.94
N ALA A 12 7.95 -26.02 12.18
CA ALA A 12 8.34 -27.10 13.09
C ALA A 12 9.30 -28.13 12.47
N ALA A 13 9.43 -28.18 11.14
CA ALA A 13 10.09 -29.28 10.43
C ALA A 13 11.49 -28.97 9.90
N THR A 14 11.99 -27.72 10.00
CA THR A 14 13.28 -27.34 9.39
C THR A 14 14.26 -26.75 10.40
N PRO A 15 15.52 -27.22 10.43
CA PRO A 15 16.58 -26.68 11.30
C PRO A 15 17.00 -25.24 10.94
N MET A 16 16.65 -24.76 9.75
CA MET A 16 16.74 -23.35 9.32
C MET A 16 15.42 -22.94 8.68
N PRO A 17 14.78 -21.87 9.16
CA PRO A 17 13.56 -21.39 8.56
C PRO A 17 13.81 -20.95 7.11
N ARG A 18 13.04 -21.51 6.18
CA ARG A 18 13.07 -21.08 4.78
C ARG A 18 12.16 -19.85 4.63
N PRO A 19 12.53 -18.88 3.77
CA PRO A 19 11.65 -17.77 3.46
C PRO A 19 10.28 -18.27 2.93
N ILE A 20 9.21 -17.69 3.46
CA ILE A 20 7.84 -18.05 3.09
C ILE A 20 7.24 -16.93 2.25
N HIS A 21 6.75 -17.31 1.07
CA HIS A 21 6.13 -16.40 0.13
C HIS A 21 4.62 -16.57 0.10
N LEU A 22 3.85 -15.47 0.27
CA LEU A 22 2.40 -15.47 0.18
C LEU A 22 1.96 -14.92 -1.18
N LEU A 23 1.41 -15.81 -2.01
CA LEU A 23 1.02 -15.53 -3.39
C LEU A 23 -0.30 -14.75 -3.48
N GLY A 24 -0.30 -13.69 -4.28
CA GLY A 24 -1.50 -12.98 -4.72
C GLY A 24 -2.21 -12.18 -3.64
N VAL A 25 -1.63 -12.02 -2.46
CA VAL A 25 -2.17 -11.30 -1.31
C VAL A 25 -1.27 -10.14 -0.93
N GLY A 26 -1.83 -8.94 -0.74
CA GLY A 26 -1.00 -7.76 -0.50
C GLY A 26 -1.82 -6.49 -0.27
N SER A 27 -2.93 -6.54 0.49
CA SER A 27 -3.46 -5.34 1.12
C SER A 27 -2.56 -4.90 2.27
N VAL A 28 -2.64 -3.65 2.71
CA VAL A 28 -1.88 -3.16 3.86
C VAL A 28 -2.11 -4.05 5.08
N ARG A 29 -3.36 -4.36 5.37
CA ARG A 29 -3.75 -5.25 6.48
C ARG A 29 -3.19 -6.67 6.34
N ASP A 30 -3.20 -7.22 5.12
CA ASP A 30 -2.69 -8.58 4.87
C ASP A 30 -1.18 -8.66 5.07
N ILE A 31 -0.44 -7.62 4.63
CA ILE A 31 1.02 -7.55 4.80
C ILE A 31 1.37 -7.52 6.29
N TRP A 32 0.80 -6.60 7.07
CA TRP A 32 1.05 -6.54 8.51
C TRP A 32 0.66 -7.83 9.25
N ASN A 33 -0.50 -8.42 8.91
CA ASN A 33 -0.93 -9.67 9.52
C ASN A 33 -0.09 -10.87 9.08
N GLY A 34 0.35 -10.90 7.82
CA GLY A 34 1.20 -11.96 7.28
C GLY A 34 2.58 -11.97 7.93
N VAL A 35 3.23 -10.80 8.02
CA VAL A 35 4.55 -10.67 8.69
C VAL A 35 4.46 -11.09 10.15
N ALA A 36 3.41 -10.70 10.88
CA ALA A 36 3.18 -11.14 12.26
C ALA A 36 3.07 -12.68 12.40
N LYS A 37 2.84 -13.40 11.31
CA LYS A 37 2.74 -14.87 11.24
C LYS A 37 3.95 -15.53 10.59
N GLY A 38 5.00 -14.75 10.27
CA GLY A 38 6.23 -15.26 9.69
C GLY A 38 6.22 -15.38 8.16
N ILE A 39 5.40 -14.60 7.47
CA ILE A 39 5.50 -14.44 6.02
C ILE A 39 6.63 -13.44 5.71
N ASP A 40 7.52 -13.80 4.80
CA ASP A 40 8.71 -13.00 4.47
C ASP A 40 8.53 -12.15 3.22
N THR A 41 7.76 -12.65 2.24
CA THR A 41 7.60 -11.98 0.95
C THR A 41 6.18 -12.10 0.43
N PHE A 42 5.79 -11.11 -0.39
CA PHE A 42 4.45 -10.99 -0.96
C PHE A 42 4.54 -10.62 -2.45
N ASP A 43 3.55 -11.03 -3.24
CA ASP A 43 3.25 -10.45 -4.53
C ASP A 43 1.76 -10.12 -4.62
N CYS A 44 1.44 -9.01 -5.28
CA CYS A 44 0.05 -8.64 -5.50
C CYS A 44 -0.11 -7.68 -6.68
N VAL A 45 -1.18 -7.85 -7.44
CA VAL A 45 -1.53 -6.96 -8.56
C VAL A 45 -2.27 -5.69 -8.12
N ASN A 46 -2.66 -5.57 -6.85
CA ASN A 46 -3.50 -4.48 -6.36
C ASN A 46 -2.94 -3.09 -6.67
N PRO A 47 -1.63 -2.78 -6.51
CA PRO A 47 -1.11 -1.46 -6.79
C PRO A 47 -1.40 -0.98 -8.22
N THR A 48 -1.14 -1.85 -9.20
CA THR A 48 -1.39 -1.53 -10.62
C THR A 48 -2.86 -1.66 -10.99
N ARG A 49 -3.62 -2.56 -10.36
CA ARG A 49 -5.07 -2.68 -10.56
C ARG A 49 -5.79 -1.42 -10.09
N LEU A 50 -5.50 -0.90 -8.91
CA LEU A 50 -6.06 0.35 -8.38
C LEU A 50 -5.75 1.51 -9.31
N ALA A 51 -4.52 1.62 -9.78
CA ALA A 51 -4.12 2.66 -10.74
C ALA A 51 -4.97 2.64 -12.02
N ARG A 52 -5.24 1.46 -12.59
CA ARG A 52 -6.11 1.31 -13.78
C ARG A 52 -7.56 1.78 -13.52
N HIS A 53 -8.00 1.73 -12.27
CA HIS A 53 -9.33 2.21 -11.88
C HIS A 53 -9.34 3.67 -11.40
N GLY A 54 -8.20 4.36 -11.48
CA GLY A 54 -8.06 5.77 -11.07
C GLY A 54 -7.97 5.92 -9.56
N SER A 55 -7.45 4.92 -8.86
CA SER A 55 -7.29 4.95 -7.40
C SER A 55 -5.82 4.95 -6.99
N ALA A 56 -5.52 5.67 -5.90
CA ALA A 56 -4.22 5.79 -5.30
C ALA A 56 -4.27 5.38 -3.83
N TYR A 57 -3.29 4.62 -3.38
CA TYR A 57 -3.08 4.38 -1.95
C TYR A 57 -2.81 5.69 -1.22
N ILE A 58 -3.23 5.75 0.05
CA ILE A 58 -2.98 6.88 0.92
C ILE A 58 -2.62 6.39 2.31
N ARG A 59 -1.66 7.06 2.96
CA ARG A 59 -1.27 6.72 4.34
C ARG A 59 -2.35 7.14 5.34
N PRO A 60 -2.46 6.45 6.49
CA PRO A 60 -3.29 6.91 7.59
C PRO A 60 -3.00 8.38 7.94
N GLY A 61 -4.04 9.14 8.24
CA GLY A 61 -3.93 10.54 8.64
C GLY A 61 -3.77 11.57 7.50
N LEU A 62 -3.61 11.17 6.24
CA LEU A 62 -3.48 12.11 5.10
C LEU A 62 -4.81 12.54 4.47
N GLY A 63 -5.92 12.35 5.16
CA GLY A 63 -7.22 12.80 4.71
C GLY A 63 -8.27 11.68 4.67
N GLU A 64 -9.48 12.04 4.27
CA GLU A 64 -10.58 11.09 4.20
C GLU A 64 -10.33 10.05 3.11
N THR A 65 -10.17 8.82 3.53
CA THR A 65 -10.22 7.66 2.63
C THR A 65 -11.67 7.40 2.18
N ASP A 66 -11.85 6.85 1.00
CA ASP A 66 -13.18 6.50 0.51
C ASP A 66 -13.74 5.31 1.33
N ASN A 67 -14.62 5.60 2.30
CA ASN A 67 -15.28 4.61 3.17
C ASN A 67 -14.32 3.77 4.04
N GLY A 68 -13.30 4.36 4.62
CA GLY A 68 -12.32 3.67 5.48
C GLY A 68 -11.41 2.70 4.71
N ARG A 69 -11.27 2.89 3.39
CA ARG A 69 -10.36 2.11 2.56
C ARG A 69 -8.95 2.68 2.61
N GLU A 70 -7.96 1.86 2.27
CA GLU A 70 -6.54 2.22 2.19
C GLU A 70 -6.19 3.10 0.96
N PHE A 71 -7.19 3.59 0.22
CA PHE A 71 -7.01 4.33 -1.03
C PHE A 71 -8.12 5.33 -1.29
N ILE A 72 -7.83 6.32 -2.11
CA ILE A 72 -8.77 7.32 -2.63
C ILE A 72 -9.01 7.10 -4.11
N ASN A 73 -10.21 7.43 -4.59
CA ASN A 73 -10.51 7.44 -6.02
C ASN A 73 -10.37 8.87 -6.56
N ILE A 74 -9.38 9.09 -7.41
CA ILE A 74 -9.04 10.40 -7.98
C ILE A 74 -10.15 10.95 -8.90
N LYS A 75 -11.10 10.11 -9.33
CA LYS A 75 -12.28 10.57 -10.10
C LYS A 75 -13.24 11.43 -9.28
N ASN A 76 -13.16 11.43 -7.96
CA ASN A 76 -14.00 12.24 -7.08
C ASN A 76 -13.85 13.72 -7.37
N ALA A 77 -14.99 14.46 -7.44
CA ALA A 77 -15.02 15.87 -7.75
C ALA A 77 -14.26 16.75 -6.74
N ARG A 78 -14.09 16.28 -5.50
CA ARG A 78 -13.30 16.96 -4.46
C ARG A 78 -11.84 17.23 -4.86
N PHE A 79 -11.30 16.44 -5.80
CA PHE A 79 -9.92 16.58 -6.27
C PHE A 79 -9.75 17.50 -7.47
N ARG A 80 -10.86 18.06 -8.01
CA ARG A 80 -10.83 18.91 -9.22
C ARG A 80 -9.88 20.10 -9.10
N GLU A 81 -9.81 20.71 -7.93
CA GLU A 81 -9.02 21.91 -7.66
C GLU A 81 -7.96 21.68 -6.57
N ASP A 82 -7.71 20.42 -6.20
CA ASP A 82 -6.74 20.06 -5.16
C ASP A 82 -5.31 20.13 -5.72
N SER A 83 -4.62 21.21 -5.39
CA SER A 83 -3.24 21.46 -5.83
C SER A 83 -2.19 20.66 -5.07
N THR A 84 -2.58 19.88 -4.05
CA THR A 84 -1.64 19.09 -3.26
C THR A 84 -1.23 17.78 -3.98
N PRO A 85 -0.05 17.19 -3.67
CA PRO A 85 0.32 15.87 -4.16
C PRO A 85 -0.55 14.76 -3.52
N LEU A 86 -0.45 13.53 -4.03
CA LEU A 86 -1.11 12.37 -3.41
C LEU A 86 -0.66 12.17 -1.96
N ASP A 87 0.64 12.23 -1.72
CA ASP A 87 1.25 12.19 -0.41
C ASP A 87 2.43 13.18 -0.39
N PRO A 88 2.38 14.24 0.46
CA PRO A 88 3.43 15.26 0.50
C PRO A 88 4.78 14.76 1.00
N GLU A 89 4.82 13.61 1.70
CA GLU A 89 6.07 13.00 2.15
C GLU A 89 6.55 11.87 1.21
N CYS A 90 5.84 11.63 0.11
CA CYS A 90 6.22 10.61 -0.86
C CYS A 90 7.22 11.18 -1.87
N ASP A 91 8.35 10.50 -2.01
CA ASP A 91 9.45 10.83 -2.90
C ASP A 91 9.30 10.31 -4.34
N CYS A 92 8.16 9.69 -4.69
CA CYS A 92 7.95 9.17 -6.03
C CYS A 92 7.81 10.30 -7.07
N ALA A 93 8.17 9.99 -8.32
CA ALA A 93 8.10 10.95 -9.43
C ALA A 93 6.70 11.58 -9.59
N THR A 94 5.62 10.87 -9.26
CA THR A 94 4.27 11.42 -9.32
C THR A 94 4.05 12.48 -8.25
N CYS A 95 4.34 12.19 -6.99
CA CYS A 95 4.11 13.14 -5.88
C CYS A 95 4.99 14.38 -5.96
N THR A 96 6.20 14.26 -6.50
CA THR A 96 7.14 15.38 -6.67
C THR A 96 6.84 16.27 -7.89
N SER A 97 6.00 15.80 -8.82
CA SER A 97 5.83 16.49 -10.12
C SER A 97 4.40 16.95 -10.39
N VAL A 98 3.38 16.29 -9.83
CA VAL A 98 1.99 16.58 -10.20
C VAL A 98 1.04 16.62 -8.99
N SER A 99 -0.03 17.41 -9.11
CA SER A 99 -1.08 17.55 -8.11
C SER A 99 -2.21 16.52 -8.29
N ARG A 100 -3.04 16.37 -7.25
CA ARG A 100 -4.28 15.59 -7.33
C ARG A 100 -5.23 16.15 -8.37
N ALA A 101 -5.31 17.49 -8.54
CA ALA A 101 -6.11 18.13 -9.58
C ALA A 101 -5.67 17.71 -10.98
N TYR A 102 -4.37 17.67 -11.24
CA TYR A 102 -3.84 17.24 -12.53
C TYR A 102 -4.14 15.75 -12.78
N LEU A 103 -3.94 14.89 -11.80
CA LEU A 103 -4.29 13.47 -11.88
C LEU A 103 -5.80 13.28 -12.11
N HIS A 104 -6.65 14.06 -11.40
CA HIS A 104 -8.10 14.05 -11.63
C HIS A 104 -8.45 14.40 -13.07
N HIS A 105 -7.83 15.46 -13.62
CA HIS A 105 -8.02 15.86 -15.02
C HIS A 105 -7.66 14.72 -15.98
N LEU A 106 -6.46 14.13 -15.85
CA LEU A 106 -6.01 13.04 -16.71
C LEU A 106 -6.94 11.82 -16.64
N VAL A 107 -7.34 11.41 -15.43
CA VAL A 107 -8.24 10.26 -15.24
C VAL A 107 -9.61 10.53 -15.87
N LYS A 108 -10.16 11.75 -15.74
CA LYS A 108 -11.44 12.14 -16.34
C LYS A 108 -11.37 12.25 -17.84
N ALA A 109 -10.23 12.67 -18.39
CA ALA A 109 -9.98 12.73 -19.84
C ALA A 109 -9.71 11.34 -20.46
N GLY A 110 -9.50 10.29 -19.63
CA GLY A 110 -9.18 8.96 -20.12
C GLY A 110 -7.73 8.81 -20.61
N GLU A 111 -6.83 9.70 -20.18
CA GLU A 111 -5.43 9.69 -20.56
C GLU A 111 -4.68 8.52 -19.93
N LEU A 112 -3.98 7.72 -20.75
CA LEU A 112 -3.22 6.56 -20.28
C LEU A 112 -2.09 6.92 -19.31
N ASN A 113 -1.54 8.12 -19.42
CA ASN A 113 -0.52 8.63 -18.50
C ASN A 113 -0.99 8.66 -17.04
N ALA A 114 -2.30 8.85 -16.80
CA ALA A 114 -2.87 8.78 -15.46
C ALA A 114 -2.59 7.43 -14.80
N VAL A 115 -2.76 6.34 -15.55
CA VAL A 115 -2.52 4.98 -15.05
C VAL A 115 -1.06 4.80 -14.67
N SER A 116 -0.13 5.27 -15.51
CA SER A 116 1.30 5.17 -15.26
C SER A 116 1.72 5.95 -14.01
N LEU A 117 1.26 7.20 -13.88
CA LEU A 117 1.55 8.06 -12.72
C LEU A 117 0.99 7.45 -11.42
N LEU A 118 -0.25 6.98 -11.43
CA LEU A 118 -0.87 6.33 -10.27
C LEU A 118 -0.18 5.01 -9.93
N ALA A 119 0.26 4.23 -10.92
CA ALA A 119 0.98 2.99 -10.69
C ALA A 119 2.36 3.24 -10.04
N VAL A 120 3.10 4.25 -10.50
CA VAL A 120 4.39 4.66 -9.89
C VAL A 120 4.20 5.01 -8.42
N HIS A 121 3.18 5.80 -8.10
CA HIS A 121 2.87 6.13 -6.71
C HIS A 121 2.49 4.90 -5.89
N ASN A 122 1.58 4.07 -6.40
CA ASN A 122 1.06 2.90 -5.68
C ASN A 122 2.16 1.86 -5.40
N VAL A 123 3.09 1.65 -6.34
CA VAL A 123 4.24 0.76 -6.13
C VAL A 123 5.19 1.36 -5.08
N ARG A 124 5.50 2.67 -5.16
CA ARG A 124 6.34 3.33 -4.15
C ARG A 124 5.70 3.28 -2.75
N PHE A 125 4.37 3.46 -2.67
CA PHE A 125 3.63 3.32 -1.42
C PHE A 125 3.87 1.95 -0.78
N MET A 126 3.74 0.86 -1.55
CA MET A 126 3.97 -0.50 -1.05
C MET A 126 5.42 -0.74 -0.62
N ASN A 127 6.39 -0.19 -1.34
CA ASN A 127 7.79 -0.27 -0.93
C ASN A 127 8.04 0.45 0.40
N ARG A 128 7.48 1.66 0.57
CA ARG A 128 7.58 2.40 1.84
C ARG A 128 6.88 1.69 3.00
N LEU A 129 5.72 1.06 2.74
CA LEU A 129 5.05 0.21 3.72
C LEU A 129 5.97 -0.92 4.21
N LEU A 130 6.66 -1.61 3.29
CA LEU A 130 7.59 -2.68 3.64
C LEU A 130 8.87 -2.16 4.32
N GLU A 131 9.35 -0.98 3.96
CA GLU A 131 10.44 -0.28 4.67
C GLU A 131 10.03 -0.02 6.12
N ASP A 132 8.81 0.44 6.34
CA ASP A 132 8.25 0.73 7.66
C ASP A 132 8.03 -0.56 8.49
N VAL A 133 7.56 -1.63 7.86
CA VAL A 133 7.45 -2.95 8.49
C VAL A 133 8.81 -3.45 8.99
N ARG A 134 9.87 -3.35 8.17
CA ARG A 134 11.23 -3.74 8.56
C ARG A 134 11.75 -2.90 9.72
N ALA A 135 11.59 -1.58 9.63
CA ALA A 135 12.00 -0.68 10.70
C ALA A 135 11.27 -0.98 12.02
N ALA A 136 9.98 -1.33 11.96
CA ALA A 136 9.20 -1.71 13.14
C ALA A 136 9.68 -3.02 13.79
N ILE A 137 10.19 -3.97 13.00
CA ILE A 137 10.81 -5.19 13.50
C ILE A 137 12.16 -4.87 14.17
N ASP A 138 13.01 -4.09 13.49
CA ASP A 138 14.35 -3.74 13.97
C ASP A 138 14.31 -2.90 15.25
N ASN A 139 13.27 -2.07 15.44
CA ASN A 139 13.09 -1.19 16.59
C ASN A 139 12.23 -1.82 17.70
N ASP A 140 11.74 -3.04 17.55
CA ASP A 140 10.84 -3.73 18.50
C ASP A 140 9.54 -2.96 18.81
N ASP A 141 9.03 -2.20 17.83
CA ASP A 141 7.79 -1.42 17.94
C ASP A 141 6.64 -1.90 17.02
N TYR A 142 6.75 -3.13 16.54
CA TYR A 142 5.84 -3.72 15.54
C TYR A 142 4.35 -3.55 15.85
N ALA A 143 3.95 -3.79 17.11
CA ALA A 143 2.55 -3.74 17.51
C ALA A 143 1.97 -2.31 17.38
N ALA A 144 2.73 -1.31 17.83
CA ALA A 144 2.33 0.10 17.76
C ALA A 144 2.26 0.58 16.29
N ARG A 145 3.27 0.21 15.50
CA ARG A 145 3.33 0.60 14.09
C ARG A 145 2.23 -0.05 13.25
N ARG A 146 1.94 -1.34 13.52
CA ARG A 146 0.81 -2.05 12.91
C ARG A 146 -0.53 -1.37 13.24
N ALA A 147 -0.75 -0.97 14.50
CA ALA A 147 -1.96 -0.26 14.90
C ALA A 147 -2.13 1.06 14.13
N TYR A 148 -1.06 1.84 13.97
CA TYR A 148 -1.07 3.05 13.15
C TYR A 148 -1.55 2.79 11.70
N TRP A 149 -1.10 1.70 11.07
CA TRP A 149 -1.43 1.39 9.68
C TRP A 149 -2.82 0.76 9.48
N ILE A 150 -3.34 0.07 10.49
CA ILE A 150 -4.57 -0.72 10.36
C ILE A 150 -5.77 -0.06 11.02
N ASP A 151 -5.56 0.66 12.12
CA ASP A 151 -6.59 1.22 12.98
C ASP A 151 -6.60 2.76 12.99
N GLY A 152 -5.60 3.40 12.36
CA GLY A 152 -5.40 4.86 12.29
C GLY A 152 -6.16 5.59 11.18
#